data_519646bb063b1dbdfe1488be1e4868b1
#
_entry.id   519646bb063b1dbdfe1488be1e4868b1
#
_cell.length_a   1.000
_cell.length_b   1.000
_cell.length_c   1.000
_cell.angle_alpha   90.00
_cell.angle_beta   90.00
_cell.angle_gamma   90.00
#
_symmetry.space_group_name_H-M   'P 1'
#
loop_
_entity.id
_entity.type
_entity.pdbx_description
1 polymer ?
#
loop_
_entity_poly.entity_id
_entity_poly.type
_entity_poly.pdbx_seq_one_letter_code
_entity_poly.pdbx_strand_id
1 'polypeptide(L)'
;MKEKKSALLVGVGGQGAILTAKVLVNGLMKAGYDVKMSEVHGMSQRGGSVSTQVHWGEKVFSPVIGKGAADIIVAFEEMEAVRYADYLKPDGVAVINAYRMDSSTTAAGLAEYPQGCLEAMQKHFRCFILDAERIAQELGNRKCANIVLFGSMVKALDMDGVTDWETV
;
A
#
# COMPACT_ATOMS: atom_id res chain seq x y z
N MET A 1 -15.22 19.20 -9.36
CA MET A 1 -15.48 17.74 -9.37
C MET A 1 -14.37 17.06 -8.59
N LYS A 2 -14.69 16.14 -7.68
CA LYS A 2 -13.70 15.34 -6.96
C LYS A 2 -13.12 14.30 -7.92
N GLU A 3 -11.80 14.36 -8.15
CA GLU A 3 -11.11 13.43 -9.02
C GLU A 3 -11.26 11.99 -8.52
N LYS A 4 -11.48 11.06 -9.45
CA LYS A 4 -11.53 9.64 -9.13
C LYS A 4 -10.11 9.08 -9.09
N LYS A 5 -9.75 8.49 -7.94
CA LYS A 5 -8.44 7.84 -7.72
C LYS A 5 -8.60 6.49 -7.06
N SER A 6 -7.53 5.72 -7.10
CA SER A 6 -7.48 4.38 -6.54
C SER A 6 -6.12 4.09 -5.91
N ALA A 7 -6.16 3.39 -4.78
CA ALA A 7 -4.97 2.91 -4.07
C ALA A 7 -5.05 1.40 -3.87
N LEU A 8 -3.97 0.71 -4.15
CA LEU A 8 -3.78 -0.69 -3.88
C LEU A 8 -2.72 -0.85 -2.78
N LEU A 9 -3.14 -1.27 -1.60
CA LEU A 9 -2.25 -1.53 -0.46
C LEU A 9 -1.95 -3.02 -0.41
N VAL A 10 -0.68 -3.40 -0.49
CA VAL A 10 -0.25 -4.78 -0.60
C VAL A 10 0.84 -5.10 0.42
N GLY A 11 0.79 -6.30 0.97
CA GLY A 11 1.75 -6.73 1.97
C GLY A 11 1.52 -8.16 2.42
N VAL A 12 2.15 -8.51 3.52
CA VAL A 12 1.99 -9.80 4.18
C VAL A 12 1.09 -9.63 5.40
N GLY A 13 0.26 -10.63 5.69
CA GLY A 13 -0.67 -10.58 6.80
C GLY A 13 0.03 -10.28 8.14
N GLY A 14 -0.46 -9.25 8.84
CA GLY A 14 0.11 -8.75 10.10
C GLY A 14 0.87 -7.43 10.00
N GLN A 15 1.16 -6.91 8.80
CA GLN A 15 1.91 -5.66 8.61
C GLN A 15 1.07 -4.37 8.76
N GLY A 16 -0.25 -4.48 8.93
CA GLY A 16 -1.13 -3.34 9.15
C GLY A 16 -1.68 -2.68 7.87
N ALA A 17 -1.58 -3.32 6.70
CA ALA A 17 -2.11 -2.79 5.44
C ALA A 17 -3.62 -2.49 5.52
N ILE A 18 -4.40 -3.38 6.14
CA ILE A 18 -5.84 -3.19 6.34
C ILE A 18 -6.14 -1.98 7.23
N LEU A 19 -5.37 -1.80 8.32
CA LEU A 19 -5.53 -0.64 9.20
C LEU A 19 -5.24 0.66 8.47
N THR A 20 -4.14 0.69 7.71
CA THR A 20 -3.77 1.83 6.86
C THR A 20 -4.88 2.18 5.86
N ALA A 21 -5.47 1.18 5.22
CA ALA A 21 -6.59 1.39 4.30
C ALA A 21 -7.84 1.94 5.02
N LYS A 22 -8.14 1.48 6.23
CA LYS A 22 -9.25 2.01 7.03
C LYS A 22 -9.06 3.48 7.43
N VAL A 23 -7.84 3.88 7.78
CA VAL A 23 -7.50 5.28 8.05
C VAL A 23 -7.73 6.12 6.78
N LEU A 24 -7.23 5.65 5.62
CA LEU A 24 -7.48 6.32 4.34
C LEU A 24 -8.98 6.49 4.05
N VAL A 25 -9.75 5.41 4.18
CA VAL A 25 -11.21 5.43 3.93
C VAL A 25 -11.92 6.41 4.85
N ASN A 26 -11.60 6.38 6.15
CA ASN A 26 -12.23 7.29 7.12
C ASN A 26 -11.92 8.76 6.81
N GLY A 27 -10.68 9.09 6.49
CA GLY A 27 -10.29 10.46 6.14
C GLY A 27 -10.96 10.95 4.85
N LEU A 28 -11.02 10.10 3.83
CA LEU A 28 -11.71 10.41 2.58
C LEU A 28 -13.22 10.61 2.77
N MET A 29 -13.86 9.75 3.59
CA MET A 29 -15.28 9.91 3.91
C MET A 29 -15.54 11.19 4.68
N LYS A 30 -14.71 11.56 5.68
CA LYS A 30 -14.78 12.85 6.38
C LYS A 30 -14.65 14.03 5.41
N ALA A 31 -13.80 13.92 4.38
CA ALA A 31 -13.66 14.91 3.31
C ALA A 31 -14.83 14.88 2.29
N GLY A 32 -15.82 14.01 2.49
CA GLY A 32 -17.05 13.93 1.68
C GLY A 32 -16.86 13.22 0.34
N TYR A 33 -15.84 12.36 0.18
CA TYR A 33 -15.71 11.46 -0.97
C TYR A 33 -16.66 10.27 -0.86
N ASP A 34 -17.17 9.78 -1.99
CA ASP A 34 -17.70 8.42 -2.07
C ASP A 34 -16.53 7.45 -2.15
N VAL A 35 -16.47 6.48 -1.22
CA VAL A 35 -15.35 5.54 -1.09
C VAL A 35 -15.86 4.12 -1.11
N LYS A 36 -15.17 3.26 -1.83
CA LYS A 36 -15.40 1.81 -1.81
C LYS A 36 -14.09 1.11 -1.51
N MET A 37 -14.14 0.12 -0.63
CA MET A 37 -12.98 -0.68 -0.22
C MET A 37 -13.31 -2.17 -0.34
N SER A 38 -12.32 -2.96 -0.74
CA SER A 38 -12.36 -4.43 -0.74
C SER A 38 -11.04 -4.97 -0.22
N GLU A 39 -11.12 -5.98 0.61
CA GLU A 39 -9.98 -6.71 1.15
C GLU A 39 -9.91 -8.10 0.50
N VAL A 40 -8.72 -8.49 0.06
CA VAL A 40 -8.43 -9.82 -0.43
C VAL A 40 -7.27 -10.38 0.39
N HIS A 41 -7.52 -11.47 1.06
CA HIS A 41 -6.50 -12.20 1.81
C HIS A 41 -6.58 -13.69 1.48
N GLY A 42 -5.42 -14.35 1.49
CA GLY A 42 -5.36 -15.80 1.34
C GLY A 42 -5.92 -16.53 2.56
N MET A 43 -5.97 -17.86 2.48
CA MET A 43 -6.42 -18.72 3.59
C MET A 43 -5.53 -18.60 4.84
N SER A 44 -4.28 -18.20 4.68
CA SER A 44 -3.36 -17.88 5.79
C SER A 44 -3.48 -16.42 6.17
N GLN A 45 -4.06 -16.13 7.32
CA GLN A 45 -4.15 -14.75 7.86
C GLN A 45 -2.81 -14.21 8.37
N ARG A 46 -1.80 -15.06 8.55
CA ARG A 46 -0.43 -14.67 8.93
C ARG A 46 0.55 -15.25 7.93
N GLY A 47 1.43 -14.40 7.41
CA GLY A 47 2.46 -14.80 6.45
C GLY A 47 1.97 -15.01 5.01
N GLY A 48 0.67 -14.85 4.74
CA GLY A 48 0.11 -14.87 3.37
C GLY A 48 0.03 -13.47 2.77
N SER A 49 0.07 -13.39 1.43
CA SER A 49 -0.15 -12.15 0.69
C SER A 49 -1.54 -11.58 0.99
N VAL A 50 -1.61 -10.28 1.26
CA VAL A 50 -2.84 -9.53 1.45
C VAL A 50 -2.86 -8.32 0.54
N SER A 51 -4.02 -8.02 -0.02
CA SER A 51 -4.23 -6.79 -0.79
C SER A 51 -5.54 -6.13 -0.38
N THR A 52 -5.49 -4.81 -0.28
CA THR A 52 -6.66 -3.97 0.01
C THR A 52 -6.78 -2.94 -1.11
N GLN A 53 -7.94 -2.91 -1.72
CA GLN A 53 -8.26 -2.03 -2.84
C GLN A 53 -9.15 -0.92 -2.34
N VAL A 54 -8.80 0.33 -2.61
CA VAL A 54 -9.58 1.51 -2.23
C VAL A 54 -9.79 2.38 -3.46
N HIS A 55 -11.05 2.64 -3.80
CA HIS A 55 -11.47 3.60 -4.82
C HIS A 55 -12.20 4.76 -4.16
N TRP A 56 -11.93 5.98 -4.62
CA TRP A 56 -12.65 7.16 -4.16
C TRP A 56 -12.85 8.18 -5.27
N GLY A 57 -13.82 9.06 -5.10
CA GLY A 57 -14.16 10.11 -6.05
C GLY A 57 -15.47 10.80 -5.68
N GLU A 58 -16.04 11.53 -6.62
CA GLU A 58 -17.39 12.12 -6.44
C GLU A 58 -18.46 11.02 -6.35
N LYS A 59 -18.33 9.97 -7.17
CA LYS A 59 -19.17 8.76 -7.14
C LYS A 59 -18.39 7.54 -7.62
N VAL A 60 -18.43 6.46 -6.86
CA VAL A 60 -17.70 5.22 -7.12
C VAL A 60 -18.63 4.02 -6.98
N PHE A 61 -18.66 3.13 -7.96
CA PHE A 61 -19.57 1.99 -8.03
C PHE A 61 -18.93 0.66 -7.61
N SER A 62 -17.60 0.56 -7.67
CA SER A 62 -16.88 -0.68 -7.36
C SER A 62 -15.54 -0.38 -6.69
N PRO A 63 -15.13 -1.19 -5.71
CA PRO A 63 -13.79 -1.12 -5.13
C PRO A 63 -12.72 -1.78 -6.00
N VAL A 64 -13.11 -2.60 -6.98
CA VAL A 64 -12.19 -3.46 -7.74
C VAL A 64 -11.30 -2.63 -8.65
N ILE A 65 -9.99 -2.82 -8.50
CA ILE A 65 -8.95 -2.21 -9.32
C ILE A 65 -8.49 -3.26 -10.34
N GLY A 66 -8.61 -2.95 -11.63
CA GLY A 66 -8.07 -3.78 -12.69
C GLY A 66 -6.56 -3.59 -12.87
N LYS A 67 -5.94 -4.47 -13.66
CA LYS A 67 -4.54 -4.28 -14.06
C LYS A 67 -4.38 -2.96 -14.81
N GLY A 68 -3.28 -2.23 -14.52
CA GLY A 68 -3.00 -0.92 -15.10
C GLY A 68 -3.93 0.20 -14.65
N ALA A 69 -4.67 0.04 -13.54
CA ALA A 69 -5.70 1.00 -13.11
C ALA A 69 -5.44 1.63 -11.73
N ALA A 70 -4.45 1.20 -10.97
CA ALA A 70 -4.08 1.80 -9.69
C ALA A 70 -3.30 3.10 -9.89
N ASP A 71 -3.74 4.18 -9.25
CA ASP A 71 -3.00 5.45 -9.22
C ASP A 71 -1.77 5.34 -8.32
N ILE A 72 -1.90 4.56 -7.24
CA ILE A 72 -0.80 4.27 -6.32
C ILE A 72 -0.84 2.82 -5.83
N ILE A 73 0.36 2.24 -5.69
CA ILE A 73 0.58 1.03 -4.89
C ILE A 73 1.35 1.42 -3.63
N VAL A 74 0.87 0.95 -2.47
CA VAL A 74 1.60 1.03 -1.20
C VAL A 74 1.96 -0.39 -0.80
N ALA A 75 3.23 -0.73 -0.93
CA ALA A 75 3.74 -2.05 -0.63
C ALA A 75 4.46 -2.07 0.72
N PHE A 76 4.00 -2.92 1.61
CA PHE A 76 4.55 -3.11 2.95
C PHE A 76 5.76 -4.06 2.95
N GLU A 77 6.02 -4.70 1.79
CA GLU A 77 7.07 -5.70 1.60
C GLU A 77 7.52 -5.69 0.13
N GLU A 78 8.84 -5.92 -0.11
CA GLU A 78 9.45 -5.74 -1.44
C GLU A 78 8.88 -6.67 -2.52
N MET A 79 8.71 -7.96 -2.22
CA MET A 79 8.20 -8.94 -3.17
C MET A 79 6.74 -8.69 -3.51
N GLU A 80 5.95 -8.21 -2.55
CA GLU A 80 4.56 -7.87 -2.78
C GLU A 80 4.42 -6.65 -3.73
N ALA A 81 5.36 -5.70 -3.71
CA ALA A 81 5.41 -4.63 -4.71
C ALA A 81 5.51 -5.18 -6.14
N VAL A 82 6.43 -6.11 -6.37
CA VAL A 82 6.63 -6.74 -7.67
C VAL A 82 5.42 -7.61 -8.06
N ARG A 83 4.87 -8.37 -7.12
CA ARG A 83 3.71 -9.24 -7.34
C ARG A 83 2.50 -8.47 -7.89
N TYR A 84 2.30 -7.25 -7.44
CA TYR A 84 1.18 -6.41 -7.83
C TYR A 84 1.55 -5.28 -8.82
N ALA A 85 2.77 -5.26 -9.35
CA ALA A 85 3.25 -4.23 -10.27
C ALA A 85 2.33 -4.01 -11.48
N ASP A 86 1.77 -5.09 -12.03
CA ASP A 86 0.83 -5.05 -13.17
C ASP A 86 -0.45 -4.21 -12.92
N TYR A 87 -0.78 -3.95 -11.67
CA TYR A 87 -1.96 -3.15 -11.32
C TYR A 87 -1.71 -1.65 -11.41
N LEU A 88 -0.45 -1.22 -11.35
CA LEU A 88 -0.09 0.20 -11.38
C LEU A 88 -0.27 0.78 -12.79
N LYS A 89 -0.82 1.99 -12.87
CA LYS A 89 -0.86 2.77 -14.11
C LYS A 89 0.56 3.06 -14.60
N PRO A 90 0.76 3.29 -15.91
CA PRO A 90 2.09 3.68 -16.44
C PRO A 90 2.65 4.96 -15.80
N ASP A 91 1.78 5.91 -15.43
CA ASP A 91 2.09 7.16 -14.73
C ASP A 91 1.83 7.10 -13.22
N GLY A 92 1.49 5.92 -12.71
CA GLY A 92 1.23 5.67 -11.30
C GLY A 92 2.48 5.73 -10.43
N VAL A 93 2.26 5.76 -9.13
CA VAL A 93 3.33 5.88 -8.12
C VAL A 93 3.35 4.65 -7.22
N ALA A 94 4.53 4.14 -6.91
CA ALA A 94 4.71 3.10 -5.90
C ALA A 94 5.40 3.68 -4.65
N VAL A 95 4.79 3.50 -3.48
CA VAL A 95 5.43 3.70 -2.17
C VAL A 95 5.78 2.33 -1.64
N ILE A 96 7.06 2.06 -1.42
CA ILE A 96 7.55 0.72 -1.11
C ILE A 96 8.37 0.76 0.18
N ASN A 97 8.00 -0.08 1.14
CA ASN A 97 8.81 -0.35 2.30
C ASN A 97 9.99 -1.25 1.90
N ALA A 98 11.21 -0.82 2.17
CA ALA A 98 12.43 -1.63 1.98
C ALA A 98 12.53 -2.70 3.08
N TYR A 99 11.56 -3.59 3.10
CA TYR A 99 11.43 -4.66 4.08
C TYR A 99 11.20 -5.99 3.38
N ARG A 100 11.89 -7.03 3.84
CA ARG A 100 11.78 -8.40 3.35
C ARG A 100 11.22 -9.29 4.44
N MET A 101 10.22 -10.07 4.07
CA MET A 101 9.64 -11.09 4.93
C MET A 101 9.65 -12.43 4.21
N ASP A 102 10.36 -13.39 4.76
CA ASP A 102 10.34 -14.74 4.24
C ASP A 102 8.94 -15.35 4.35
N SER A 103 8.45 -15.85 3.23
CA SER A 103 7.27 -16.70 3.21
C SER A 103 7.58 -18.05 3.91
N SER A 104 6.56 -18.82 4.25
CA SER A 104 6.76 -20.16 4.80
C SER A 104 7.60 -21.07 3.91
N THR A 105 7.52 -20.89 2.59
CA THR A 105 8.33 -21.65 1.61
C THR A 105 9.79 -21.19 1.57
N THR A 106 10.05 -19.88 1.64
CA THR A 106 11.42 -19.36 1.72
C THR A 106 12.06 -19.66 3.07
N ALA A 107 11.34 -19.51 4.16
CA ALA A 107 11.80 -19.86 5.50
C ALA A 107 12.12 -21.37 5.66
N ALA A 108 11.40 -22.23 4.94
CA ALA A 108 11.65 -23.67 4.88
C ALA A 108 12.79 -24.07 3.91
N GLY A 109 13.41 -23.12 3.20
CA GLY A 109 14.44 -23.37 2.21
C GLY A 109 13.94 -24.04 0.93
N LEU A 110 12.63 -24.06 0.69
CA LEU A 110 12.01 -24.65 -0.52
C LEU A 110 11.99 -23.67 -1.71
N ALA A 111 12.24 -22.38 -1.47
CA ALA A 111 12.39 -21.35 -2.47
C ALA A 111 13.36 -20.28 -1.97
N GLU A 112 14.01 -19.58 -2.87
CA GLU A 112 14.83 -18.41 -2.56
C GLU A 112 13.98 -17.14 -2.62
N TYR A 113 14.28 -16.19 -1.74
CA TYR A 113 13.69 -14.86 -1.82
C TYR A 113 14.23 -14.17 -3.10
N PRO A 114 13.35 -13.64 -3.97
CA PRO A 114 13.81 -13.00 -5.22
C PRO A 114 14.67 -11.77 -4.93
N GLN A 115 15.80 -11.69 -5.62
CA GLN A 115 16.70 -10.54 -5.54
C GLN A 115 16.28 -9.46 -6.55
N GLY A 116 16.63 -8.20 -6.25
CA GLY A 116 16.41 -7.09 -7.20
C GLY A 116 14.95 -6.61 -7.30
N CYS A 117 14.11 -6.86 -6.30
CA CYS A 117 12.71 -6.42 -6.32
C CYS A 117 12.57 -4.90 -6.44
N LEU A 118 13.34 -4.15 -5.65
CA LEU A 118 13.30 -2.69 -5.64
C LEU A 118 13.82 -2.11 -6.95
N GLU A 119 14.92 -2.64 -7.46
CA GLU A 119 15.53 -2.24 -8.74
C GLU A 119 14.56 -2.50 -9.91
N ALA A 120 13.87 -3.64 -9.89
CA ALA A 120 12.86 -3.96 -10.89
C ALA A 120 11.71 -2.95 -10.88
N MET A 121 11.21 -2.58 -9.70
CA MET A 121 10.16 -1.56 -9.58
C MET A 121 10.64 -0.20 -10.05
N GLN A 122 11.81 0.26 -9.64
CA GLN A 122 12.38 1.56 -10.02
C GLN A 122 12.66 1.69 -11.52
N LYS A 123 12.93 0.57 -12.20
CA LYS A 123 13.18 0.56 -13.65
C LYS A 123 11.92 0.89 -14.46
N HIS A 124 10.75 0.56 -13.94
CA HIS A 124 9.49 0.64 -14.69
C HIS A 124 8.52 1.69 -14.16
N PHE A 125 8.66 2.10 -12.89
CA PHE A 125 7.70 2.99 -12.23
C PHE A 125 8.39 4.08 -11.42
N ARG A 126 7.66 5.16 -11.17
CA ARG A 126 8.05 6.16 -10.18
C ARG A 126 7.88 5.58 -8.78
N CYS A 127 9.01 5.37 -8.06
CA CYS A 127 9.01 4.74 -6.74
C CYS A 127 9.53 5.69 -5.65
N PHE A 128 8.86 5.67 -4.51
CA PHE A 128 9.37 6.19 -3.24
C PHE A 128 9.66 4.98 -2.34
N ILE A 129 10.93 4.74 -2.08
CA ILE A 129 11.40 3.61 -1.28
C ILE A 129 11.89 4.15 0.06
N LEU A 130 11.43 3.56 1.15
CA LEU A 130 11.79 3.98 2.51
C LEU A 130 11.86 2.76 3.44
N ASP A 131 12.68 2.86 4.48
CA ASP A 131 12.73 1.91 5.58
C ASP A 131 11.79 2.41 6.68
N ALA A 132 10.52 2.00 6.59
CA ALA A 132 9.48 2.46 7.50
C ALA A 132 9.70 1.97 8.95
N GLU A 133 10.29 0.80 9.15
CA GLU A 133 10.63 0.28 10.47
C GLU A 133 11.69 1.13 11.15
N ARG A 134 12.76 1.50 10.44
CA ARG A 134 13.81 2.37 10.95
C ARG A 134 13.24 3.75 11.30
N ILE A 135 12.47 4.35 10.40
CA ILE A 135 11.84 5.65 10.66
C ILE A 135 10.92 5.59 11.89
N ALA A 136 10.08 4.57 11.99
CA ALA A 136 9.19 4.37 13.13
C ALA A 136 9.96 4.15 14.45
N GLN A 137 11.10 3.47 14.39
CA GLN A 137 11.99 3.28 15.55
C GLN A 137 12.62 4.61 15.96
N GLU A 138 13.09 5.42 15.05
CA GLU A 138 13.64 6.77 15.31
C GLU A 138 12.60 7.70 15.94
N LEU A 139 11.32 7.53 15.57
CA LEU A 139 10.18 8.23 16.18
C LEU A 139 9.73 7.63 17.52
N GLY A 140 10.39 6.59 18.01
CA GLY A 140 10.15 5.99 19.33
C GLY A 140 9.12 4.85 19.36
N ASN A 141 8.53 4.46 18.22
CA ASN A 141 7.54 3.38 18.19
C ASN A 141 7.57 2.55 16.90
N ARG A 142 8.31 1.42 16.93
CA ARG A 142 8.42 0.50 15.78
C ARG A 142 7.07 -0.01 15.23
N LYS A 143 6.01 0.00 16.04
CA LYS A 143 4.69 -0.47 15.61
C LYS A 143 3.99 0.52 14.68
N CYS A 144 4.54 1.72 14.47
CA CYS A 144 3.96 2.77 13.63
C CYS A 144 4.51 2.76 12.19
N ALA A 145 5.24 1.73 11.76
CA ALA A 145 5.75 1.63 10.39
C ALA A 145 4.63 1.74 9.32
N ASN A 146 3.46 1.19 9.59
CA ASN A 146 2.29 1.33 8.74
C ASN A 146 1.80 2.80 8.61
N ILE A 147 1.93 3.61 9.66
CA ILE A 147 1.58 5.04 9.64
C ILE A 147 2.63 5.84 8.87
N VAL A 148 3.90 5.47 8.94
CA VAL A 148 4.96 6.06 8.10
C VAL A 148 4.66 5.86 6.62
N LEU A 149 4.27 4.64 6.23
CA LEU A 149 3.85 4.34 4.86
C LEU A 149 2.57 5.10 4.46
N PHE A 150 1.62 5.22 5.38
CA PHE A 150 0.42 6.04 5.17
C PHE A 150 0.75 7.50 4.87
N GLY A 151 1.58 8.14 5.69
CA GLY A 151 2.02 9.51 5.47
C GLY A 151 2.74 9.68 4.15
N SER A 152 3.59 8.71 3.77
CA SER A 152 4.27 8.69 2.48
C SER A 152 3.29 8.59 1.30
N MET A 153 2.22 7.80 1.44
CA MET A 153 1.13 7.70 0.45
C MET A 153 0.37 9.02 0.31
N VAL A 154 -0.02 9.63 1.43
CA VAL A 154 -0.71 10.93 1.45
C VAL A 154 0.12 11.98 0.70
N LYS A 155 1.43 12.02 0.97
CA LYS A 155 2.37 12.93 0.31
C LYS A 155 2.55 12.64 -1.16
N ALA A 156 2.68 11.37 -1.54
CA ALA A 156 2.85 10.95 -2.93
C ALA A 156 1.65 11.27 -3.82
N LEU A 157 0.46 11.37 -3.23
CA LEU A 157 -0.80 11.72 -3.91
C LEU A 157 -1.19 13.20 -3.78
N ASP A 158 -0.36 14.04 -3.14
CA ASP A 158 -0.66 15.43 -2.83
C ASP A 158 -2.00 15.61 -2.06
N MET A 159 -2.21 14.74 -1.07
CA MET A 159 -3.46 14.68 -0.31
C MET A 159 -3.37 15.33 1.08
N ASP A 160 -2.30 16.05 1.38
CA ASP A 160 -2.08 16.70 2.69
C ASP A 160 -3.25 17.61 3.08
N GLY A 161 -3.84 18.33 2.11
CA GLY A 161 -4.94 19.28 2.33
C GLY A 161 -6.35 18.67 2.21
N VAL A 162 -6.48 17.36 2.02
CA VAL A 162 -7.81 16.72 1.81
C VAL A 162 -8.61 16.65 3.09
N THR A 163 -7.96 16.35 4.21
CA THR A 163 -8.55 16.32 5.55
C THR A 163 -7.44 16.49 6.59
N ASP A 164 -7.82 16.73 7.84
CA ASP A 164 -6.89 16.65 8.97
C ASP A 164 -6.60 15.19 9.30
N TRP A 165 -5.52 14.65 8.70
CA TRP A 165 -5.12 13.26 8.86
C TRP A 165 -4.69 12.89 10.28
N GLU A 166 -4.29 13.88 11.10
CA GLU A 166 -3.90 13.64 12.49
C GLU A 166 -5.09 13.31 13.38
N THR A 167 -6.28 13.75 12.97
CA THR A 167 -7.54 13.52 13.72
C THR A 167 -8.41 12.39 13.16
N VAL A 168 -7.94 11.70 12.12
CA VAL A 168 -8.65 10.55 11.53
C VAL A 168 -8.38 9.29 12.32
#